data_e393900bb1efe8cd2cb93108fcdc2a95
#
_entry.id   e393900bb1efe8cd2cb93108fcdc2a95
#
_cell.length_a   1.000
_cell.length_b   1.000
_cell.length_c   1.000
_cell.angle_alpha   90.00
_cell.angle_beta   90.00
_cell.angle_gamma   90.00
#
_symmetry.space_group_name_H-M   'P 1'
#
loop_
_entity.id
_entity.type
_entity.pdbx_description
1 polymer ?
#
loop_
_entity_poly.entity_id
_entity_poly.type
_entity_poly.pdbx_seq_one_letter_code
_entity_poly.pdbx_strand_id
1 'polypeptide(L)'
;MASMISEEKRNPAIVILDFGSQYSELIARRIRETQVYSLVMSYTTAADQLLSLKPKGIILSGGPGSVYEEGAPYCDPEIFNLGIPVLGVCYGMQLMVHELGGSVKPATGKAEYGKAPLEVDDPTALLTNVISGSTMWMSHGDSVKALPEGFVRLAHTANTFDAAIASHDRRLYGVQFHPEVVHSNQGMVMIRNFVYHICGCEPNWTTKAFVDEALKQVRDQVGDKRVLLALSGGVDSSTLAFLLQQAIGDQLTCMFIDQGFMRKGEPEFLMEFFDEKFHINVQYINARQRF
;
A
#
# COMPACT_ATOMS: atom_id res chain seq x y z
N MET A 1 16.61 -9.69 8.66
CA MET A 1 17.23 -8.51 9.32
C MET A 1 16.71 -7.18 8.72
N ALA A 2 15.42 -7.09 8.42
CA ALA A 2 14.80 -5.88 7.85
C ALA A 2 13.75 -5.25 8.80
N SER A 3 13.89 -5.45 10.12
CA SER A 3 12.88 -5.03 11.10
C SER A 3 13.45 -4.25 12.27
N MET A 4 14.31 -3.26 12.02
CA MET A 4 14.83 -2.42 13.12
C MET A 4 15.04 -0.96 12.71
N ILE A 5 14.13 -0.40 11.93
CA ILE A 5 13.92 1.04 11.98
C ILE A 5 12.79 1.19 13.01
N SER A 6 13.09 1.74 14.16
CA SER A 6 12.09 1.88 15.22
C SER A 6 10.97 2.79 14.73
N GLU A 7 9.78 2.21 14.54
CA GLU A 7 8.52 2.85 14.11
C GLU A 7 7.97 3.86 15.14
N GLU A 8 8.78 4.26 16.13
CA GLU A 8 8.28 4.83 17.39
C GLU A 8 7.83 6.30 17.34
N LYS A 9 7.81 7.03 16.22
CA LYS A 9 7.48 8.46 16.31
C LYS A 9 6.52 9.09 15.30
N ARG A 10 5.98 8.36 14.36
CA ARG A 10 4.85 8.83 13.54
C ARG A 10 3.81 7.75 13.41
N ASN A 11 2.74 7.83 14.19
CA ASN A 11 1.59 6.96 13.97
C ASN A 11 1.09 7.14 12.54
N PRO A 12 0.91 6.05 11.77
CA PRO A 12 0.36 6.15 10.43
C PRO A 12 -1.06 6.71 10.50
N ALA A 13 -1.36 7.68 9.64
CA ALA A 13 -2.72 8.17 9.56
C ALA A 13 -3.65 7.14 8.88
N ILE A 14 -3.11 6.39 7.91
CA ILE A 14 -3.83 5.29 7.24
C ILE A 14 -3.01 4.01 7.35
N VAL A 15 -3.64 2.93 7.78
CA VAL A 15 -3.07 1.58 7.74
C VAL A 15 -3.71 0.79 6.60
N ILE A 16 -2.89 0.12 5.79
CA ILE A 16 -3.33 -0.79 4.74
C ILE A 16 -3.04 -2.22 5.19
N LEU A 17 -4.05 -3.06 5.27
CA LEU A 17 -3.90 -4.49 5.50
C LEU A 17 -3.73 -5.20 4.15
N ASP A 18 -2.59 -5.89 4.00
CA ASP A 18 -2.23 -6.58 2.77
C ASP A 18 -2.72 -8.02 2.77
N PHE A 19 -3.67 -8.32 1.87
CA PHE A 19 -4.23 -9.65 1.62
C PHE A 19 -3.55 -10.40 0.47
N GLY A 20 -2.32 -10.02 0.13
CA GLY A 20 -1.57 -10.62 -0.98
C GLY A 20 -1.82 -9.95 -2.34
N SER A 21 -2.30 -8.71 -2.33
CA SER A 21 -2.48 -7.94 -3.56
C SER A 21 -1.15 -7.43 -4.10
N GLN A 22 -0.97 -7.55 -5.41
CA GLN A 22 0.13 -6.84 -6.09
C GLN A 22 0.00 -5.31 -6.04
N TYR A 23 -1.14 -4.77 -5.56
CA TYR A 23 -1.43 -3.34 -5.52
C TYR A 23 -1.41 -2.73 -4.12
N SER A 24 -1.11 -3.48 -3.06
CA SER A 24 -1.08 -2.95 -1.68
C SER A 24 -0.11 -1.78 -1.53
N GLU A 25 1.10 -1.90 -2.06
CA GLU A 25 2.07 -0.80 -2.08
C GLU A 25 1.64 0.37 -2.99
N LEU A 26 0.88 0.09 -4.05
CA LEU A 26 0.31 1.14 -4.90
C LEU A 26 -0.76 1.93 -4.15
N ILE A 27 -1.61 1.28 -3.35
CA ILE A 27 -2.56 1.96 -2.46
C ILE A 27 -1.79 2.88 -1.51
N ALA A 28 -0.74 2.36 -0.83
CA ALA A 28 0.09 3.15 0.07
C ALA A 28 0.71 4.37 -0.62
N ARG A 29 1.23 4.18 -1.83
CA ARG A 29 1.77 5.27 -2.65
C ARG A 29 0.70 6.33 -2.97
N ARG A 30 -0.51 5.93 -3.38
CA ARG A 30 -1.61 6.86 -3.66
C ARG A 30 -2.02 7.68 -2.45
N ILE A 31 -2.04 7.07 -1.26
CA ILE A 31 -2.26 7.78 -0.01
C ILE A 31 -1.13 8.80 0.25
N ARG A 32 0.12 8.41 0.08
CA ARG A 32 1.28 9.30 0.26
C ARG A 32 1.31 10.45 -0.75
N GLU A 33 0.82 10.25 -1.97
CA GLU A 33 0.60 11.32 -2.96
C GLU A 33 -0.43 12.35 -2.49
N THR A 34 -1.31 12.02 -1.53
CA THR A 34 -2.17 12.98 -0.82
C THR A 34 -1.49 13.63 0.38
N GLN A 35 -0.17 13.53 0.52
CA GLN A 35 0.58 14.06 1.67
C GLN A 35 0.12 13.50 3.03
N VAL A 36 -0.35 12.27 3.06
CA VAL A 36 -0.75 11.56 4.29
C VAL A 36 0.11 10.32 4.46
N TYR A 37 0.64 10.12 5.68
CA TYR A 37 1.46 8.95 5.98
C TYR A 37 0.62 7.69 6.03
N SER A 38 1.08 6.64 5.35
CA SER A 38 0.45 5.32 5.32
C SER A 38 1.45 4.20 5.58
N LEU A 39 0.99 3.15 6.23
CA LEU A 39 1.77 1.94 6.56
C LEU A 39 1.06 0.70 6.03
N VAL A 40 1.80 -0.18 5.37
CA VAL A 40 1.30 -1.50 4.95
C VAL A 40 1.65 -2.52 6.01
N MET A 41 0.67 -3.30 6.44
CA MET A 41 0.82 -4.34 7.47
C MET A 41 0.18 -5.64 6.98
N SER A 42 0.55 -6.76 7.59
CA SER A 42 -0.08 -8.05 7.29
C SER A 42 -1.59 -8.02 7.64
N TYR A 43 -2.40 -8.70 6.84
CA TYR A 43 -3.82 -8.93 7.16
C TYR A 43 -4.04 -9.65 8.51
N THR A 44 -3.02 -10.35 9.01
CA THR A 44 -3.05 -11.04 10.31
C THR A 44 -2.84 -10.11 11.51
N THR A 45 -2.65 -8.81 11.28
CA THR A 45 -2.46 -7.85 12.37
C THR A 45 -3.72 -7.74 13.22
N ALA A 46 -3.60 -7.96 14.53
CA ALA A 46 -4.71 -7.93 15.45
C ALA A 46 -5.28 -6.50 15.64
N ALA A 47 -6.56 -6.41 15.95
CA ALA A 47 -7.27 -5.14 16.13
C ALA A 47 -6.66 -4.25 17.22
N ASP A 48 -6.17 -4.82 18.33
CA ASP A 48 -5.52 -4.09 19.41
C ASP A 48 -4.18 -3.47 18.98
N GLN A 49 -3.41 -4.17 18.13
CA GLN A 49 -2.19 -3.61 17.54
C GLN A 49 -2.51 -2.42 16.65
N LEU A 50 -3.55 -2.53 15.80
CA LEU A 50 -4.02 -1.41 14.98
C LEU A 50 -4.45 -0.24 15.84
N LEU A 51 -5.22 -0.50 16.90
CA LEU A 51 -5.69 0.54 17.81
C LEU A 51 -4.53 1.27 18.50
N SER A 52 -3.44 0.56 18.82
CA SER A 52 -2.24 1.16 19.43
C SER A 52 -1.55 2.19 18.54
N LEU A 53 -1.64 2.02 17.22
CA LEU A 53 -1.12 2.96 16.23
C LEU A 53 -2.01 4.21 16.07
N LYS A 54 -3.23 4.18 16.60
CA LYS A 54 -4.23 5.27 16.49
C LYS A 54 -4.44 5.77 15.07
N PRO A 55 -4.64 4.89 14.07
CA PRO A 55 -4.85 5.32 12.70
C PRO A 55 -6.19 6.06 12.58
N LYS A 56 -6.27 6.98 11.64
CA LYS A 56 -7.51 7.69 11.29
C LYS A 56 -8.38 6.91 10.31
N GLY A 57 -7.80 5.91 9.64
CA GLY A 57 -8.50 5.03 8.70
C GLY A 57 -7.74 3.74 8.42
N ILE A 58 -8.47 2.71 8.03
CA ILE A 58 -7.94 1.40 7.67
C ILE A 58 -8.40 1.08 6.24
N ILE A 59 -7.50 0.53 5.41
CA ILE A 59 -7.83 0.04 4.08
C ILE A 59 -7.54 -1.47 4.03
N LEU A 60 -8.52 -2.24 3.59
CA LEU A 60 -8.35 -3.66 3.28
C LEU A 60 -8.03 -3.78 1.79
N SER A 61 -6.87 -4.29 1.43
CA SER A 61 -6.44 -4.39 0.03
C SER A 61 -7.23 -5.44 -0.75
N GLY A 62 -7.00 -5.53 -2.04
CA GLY A 62 -7.38 -6.67 -2.84
C GLY A 62 -6.63 -7.95 -2.42
N GLY A 63 -6.97 -9.05 -3.04
CA GLY A 63 -6.33 -10.35 -2.83
C GLY A 63 -6.68 -11.33 -3.94
N PRO A 64 -5.89 -12.40 -4.13
CA PRO A 64 -6.11 -13.38 -5.20
C PRO A 64 -7.18 -14.44 -4.88
N GLY A 65 -7.58 -14.60 -3.61
CA GLY A 65 -8.47 -15.64 -3.15
C GLY A 65 -9.96 -15.29 -3.24
N SER A 66 -10.80 -16.28 -2.97
CA SER A 66 -12.23 -16.11 -2.75
C SER A 66 -12.54 -16.26 -1.26
N VAL A 67 -13.37 -15.36 -0.72
CA VAL A 67 -13.66 -15.28 0.74
C VAL A 67 -14.35 -16.54 1.31
N TYR A 68 -14.86 -17.43 0.48
CA TYR A 68 -15.51 -18.67 0.90
C TYR A 68 -14.64 -19.92 0.66
N GLU A 69 -13.40 -19.76 0.21
CA GLU A 69 -12.47 -20.87 0.02
C GLU A 69 -11.78 -21.24 1.33
N GLU A 70 -11.46 -22.53 1.48
CA GLU A 70 -10.68 -23.01 2.61
C GLU A 70 -9.26 -22.38 2.59
N GLY A 71 -8.86 -21.78 3.71
CA GLY A 71 -7.59 -21.08 3.82
C GLY A 71 -7.57 -19.66 3.25
N ALA A 72 -8.74 -19.10 2.91
CA ALA A 72 -8.84 -17.69 2.53
C ALA A 72 -8.22 -16.78 3.60
N PRO A 73 -7.55 -15.67 3.22
CA PRO A 73 -6.96 -14.75 4.19
C PRO A 73 -8.05 -13.91 4.87
N TYR A 74 -8.20 -14.07 6.18
CA TYR A 74 -9.14 -13.30 7.03
C TYR A 74 -8.38 -12.36 7.95
N CYS A 75 -8.93 -11.17 8.18
CA CYS A 75 -8.45 -10.29 9.24
C CYS A 75 -9.21 -10.52 10.55
N ASP A 76 -8.72 -9.89 11.61
CA ASP A 76 -9.44 -9.85 12.89
C ASP A 76 -10.80 -9.14 12.70
N PRO A 77 -11.95 -9.80 12.94
CA PRO A 77 -13.27 -9.20 12.71
C PRO A 77 -13.56 -8.00 13.62
N GLU A 78 -12.86 -7.87 14.75
CA GLU A 78 -12.99 -6.70 15.63
C GLU A 78 -12.56 -5.39 14.95
N ILE A 79 -11.82 -5.46 13.85
CA ILE A 79 -11.46 -4.27 13.04
C ILE A 79 -12.69 -3.48 12.60
N PHE A 80 -13.80 -4.17 12.29
CA PHE A 80 -15.05 -3.52 11.90
C PHE A 80 -15.80 -2.86 13.06
N ASN A 81 -15.39 -3.10 14.31
CA ASN A 81 -16.00 -2.57 15.54
C ASN A 81 -15.15 -1.48 16.21
N LEU A 82 -13.96 -1.15 15.68
CA LEU A 82 -13.06 -0.16 16.26
C LEU A 82 -13.57 1.29 16.20
N GLY A 83 -14.64 1.56 15.44
CA GLY A 83 -15.12 2.93 15.18
C GLY A 83 -14.22 3.75 14.27
N ILE A 84 -13.16 3.12 13.73
CA ILE A 84 -12.24 3.70 12.73
C ILE A 84 -12.84 3.47 11.35
N PRO A 85 -12.85 4.47 10.43
CA PRO A 85 -13.29 4.26 9.06
C PRO A 85 -12.53 3.15 8.36
N VAL A 86 -13.25 2.26 7.67
CA VAL A 86 -12.66 1.18 6.88
C VAL A 86 -13.08 1.29 5.42
N LEU A 87 -12.12 1.13 4.51
CA LEU A 87 -12.35 1.00 3.07
C LEU A 87 -11.87 -0.37 2.58
N GLY A 88 -12.80 -1.23 2.15
CA GLY A 88 -12.47 -2.48 1.46
C GLY A 88 -12.31 -2.26 -0.04
N VAL A 89 -11.21 -2.74 -0.62
CA VAL A 89 -10.93 -2.70 -2.06
C VAL A 89 -10.96 -4.13 -2.61
N CYS A 90 -11.80 -4.40 -3.59
CA CYS A 90 -11.96 -5.69 -4.27
C CYS A 90 -12.17 -6.83 -3.26
N TYR A 91 -11.17 -7.68 -3.01
CA TYR A 91 -11.23 -8.72 -1.99
C TYR A 91 -11.57 -8.17 -0.61
N GLY A 92 -10.98 -7.04 -0.21
CA GLY A 92 -11.26 -6.41 1.09
C GLY A 92 -12.70 -5.97 1.25
N MET A 93 -13.39 -5.53 0.18
CA MET A 93 -14.83 -5.28 0.20
C MET A 93 -15.62 -6.58 0.37
N GLN A 94 -15.25 -7.62 -0.38
CA GLN A 94 -15.93 -8.94 -0.32
C GLN A 94 -15.78 -9.57 1.06
N LEU A 95 -14.58 -9.47 1.66
CA LEU A 95 -14.32 -9.94 3.02
C LEU A 95 -15.19 -9.19 4.04
N MET A 96 -15.24 -7.88 3.98
CA MET A 96 -16.09 -7.07 4.85
C MET A 96 -17.56 -7.47 4.73
N VAL A 97 -18.08 -7.67 3.52
CA VAL A 97 -19.46 -8.14 3.28
C VAL A 97 -19.68 -9.51 3.88
N HIS A 98 -18.75 -10.45 3.68
CA HIS A 98 -18.83 -11.81 4.20
C HIS A 98 -18.84 -11.85 5.74
N GLU A 99 -17.89 -11.15 6.38
CA GLU A 99 -17.76 -11.10 7.84
C GLU A 99 -18.97 -10.46 8.53
N LEU A 100 -19.62 -9.51 7.86
CA LEU A 100 -20.78 -8.79 8.41
C LEU A 100 -22.14 -9.43 8.09
N GLY A 101 -22.14 -10.66 7.56
CA GLY A 101 -23.35 -11.46 7.32
C GLY A 101 -24.01 -11.24 5.97
N GLY A 102 -23.34 -10.59 5.03
CA GLY A 102 -23.73 -10.53 3.64
C GLY A 102 -23.37 -11.81 2.86
N SER A 103 -23.48 -11.78 1.55
CA SER A 103 -23.20 -12.95 0.70
C SER A 103 -22.34 -12.57 -0.50
N VAL A 104 -21.27 -13.32 -0.69
CA VAL A 104 -20.36 -13.24 -1.86
C VAL A 104 -20.39 -14.59 -2.56
N LYS A 105 -20.46 -14.60 -3.88
CA LYS A 105 -20.49 -15.82 -4.71
C LYS A 105 -19.75 -15.58 -6.03
N PRO A 106 -19.33 -16.66 -6.72
CA PRO A 106 -18.80 -16.55 -8.07
C PRO A 106 -19.74 -15.78 -8.98
N ALA A 107 -19.20 -14.86 -9.74
CA ALA A 107 -19.94 -14.08 -10.73
C ALA A 107 -20.22 -14.94 -11.97
N THR A 108 -21.16 -15.89 -11.86
CA THR A 108 -21.48 -16.86 -12.91
C THR A 108 -21.77 -16.16 -14.24
N GLY A 109 -20.83 -16.22 -15.18
CA GLY A 109 -20.91 -15.60 -16.50
C GLY A 109 -20.83 -14.07 -16.54
N LYS A 110 -20.48 -13.41 -15.45
CA LYS A 110 -20.41 -11.93 -15.30
C LYS A 110 -19.19 -11.46 -14.55
N ALA A 111 -18.09 -12.23 -14.58
CA ALA A 111 -16.79 -11.74 -14.08
C ALA A 111 -16.39 -10.49 -14.86
N GLU A 112 -15.89 -9.47 -14.16
CA GLU A 112 -15.46 -8.22 -14.79
C GLU A 112 -13.95 -8.06 -14.69
N TYR A 113 -13.31 -7.97 -15.85
CA TYR A 113 -11.89 -7.70 -15.99
C TYR A 113 -11.67 -6.54 -16.97
N GLY A 114 -10.83 -5.58 -16.57
CA GLY A 114 -10.51 -4.44 -17.40
C GLY A 114 -11.37 -3.21 -17.09
N LYS A 115 -11.63 -2.39 -18.09
CA LYS A 115 -12.30 -1.10 -17.95
C LYS A 115 -13.84 -1.26 -17.97
N ALA A 116 -14.51 -0.71 -16.96
CA ALA A 116 -15.97 -0.64 -16.90
C ALA A 116 -16.44 0.78 -16.53
N PRO A 117 -17.52 1.29 -17.11
CA PRO A 117 -18.14 2.54 -16.68
C PRO A 117 -18.84 2.31 -15.33
N LEU A 118 -18.65 3.25 -14.40
CA LEU A 118 -19.29 3.25 -13.09
C LEU A 118 -20.47 4.20 -13.07
N GLU A 119 -21.66 3.68 -12.84
CA GLU A 119 -22.84 4.50 -12.63
C GLU A 119 -23.01 4.80 -11.14
N VAL A 120 -23.04 6.10 -10.80
CA VAL A 120 -23.15 6.58 -9.42
C VAL A 120 -24.62 6.69 -9.04
N ASP A 121 -25.04 5.91 -8.03
CA ASP A 121 -26.41 5.89 -7.50
C ASP A 121 -26.57 6.91 -6.34
N ASP A 122 -25.54 7.01 -5.49
CA ASP A 122 -25.47 7.94 -4.36
C ASP A 122 -24.14 8.72 -4.40
N PRO A 123 -24.16 10.02 -4.80
CA PRO A 123 -22.96 10.85 -4.92
C PRO A 123 -22.48 11.43 -3.58
N THR A 124 -22.65 10.71 -2.47
CA THR A 124 -22.26 11.16 -1.14
C THR A 124 -20.99 10.48 -0.64
N ALA A 125 -20.45 10.99 0.45
CA ALA A 125 -19.27 10.46 1.16
C ALA A 125 -18.13 10.07 0.20
N LEU A 126 -17.91 8.75 -0.01
CA LEU A 126 -16.83 8.24 -0.84
C LEU A 126 -16.91 8.70 -2.30
N LEU A 127 -18.12 8.86 -2.84
CA LEU A 127 -18.37 9.20 -4.25
C LEU A 127 -18.66 10.69 -4.49
N THR A 128 -18.45 11.55 -3.49
CA THR A 128 -18.58 13.01 -3.65
C THR A 128 -17.71 13.51 -4.80
N ASN A 129 -18.28 14.24 -5.74
CA ASN A 129 -17.63 14.77 -6.95
C ASN A 129 -17.08 13.70 -7.91
N VAL A 130 -17.48 12.45 -7.77
CA VAL A 130 -17.20 11.41 -8.76
C VAL A 130 -18.21 11.53 -9.91
N ILE A 131 -17.71 11.57 -11.14
CA ILE A 131 -18.54 11.73 -12.34
C ILE A 131 -19.11 10.36 -12.73
N SER A 132 -20.45 10.22 -12.78
CA SER A 132 -21.11 9.01 -13.28
C SER A 132 -20.71 8.70 -14.73
N GLY A 133 -20.57 7.43 -15.07
CA GLY A 133 -20.04 6.99 -16.37
C GLY A 133 -18.50 6.97 -16.43
N SER A 134 -17.80 7.38 -15.35
CA SER A 134 -16.33 7.32 -15.30
C SER A 134 -15.83 5.90 -15.37
N THR A 135 -14.72 5.71 -16.09
CA THR A 135 -14.07 4.40 -16.21
C THR A 135 -13.37 3.99 -14.94
N MET A 136 -13.66 2.79 -14.44
CA MET A 136 -12.96 2.11 -13.34
C MET A 136 -12.33 0.80 -13.81
N TRP A 137 -11.25 0.39 -13.15
CA TRP A 137 -10.56 -0.87 -13.42
C TRP A 137 -11.13 -1.99 -12.56
N MET A 138 -11.75 -2.97 -13.21
CA MET A 138 -12.29 -4.18 -12.61
C MET A 138 -11.30 -5.33 -12.74
N SER A 139 -11.21 -6.18 -11.69
CA SER A 139 -10.38 -7.39 -11.70
C SER A 139 -10.94 -8.40 -10.68
N HIS A 140 -12.14 -8.96 -10.96
CA HIS A 140 -12.78 -9.88 -10.03
C HIS A 140 -13.60 -10.99 -10.72
N GLY A 141 -13.52 -12.19 -10.13
CA GLY A 141 -14.34 -13.34 -10.50
C GLY A 141 -15.54 -13.57 -9.57
N ASP A 142 -15.53 -12.94 -8.40
CA ASP A 142 -16.59 -13.02 -7.41
C ASP A 142 -17.35 -11.69 -7.31
N SER A 143 -18.59 -11.74 -6.83
CA SER A 143 -19.41 -10.54 -6.63
C SER A 143 -20.30 -10.68 -5.40
N VAL A 144 -20.61 -9.55 -4.80
CA VAL A 144 -21.62 -9.43 -3.74
C VAL A 144 -22.99 -9.80 -4.30
N LYS A 145 -23.75 -10.62 -3.57
CA LYS A 145 -25.10 -11.04 -3.90
C LYS A 145 -26.15 -10.53 -2.92
N ALA A 146 -25.74 -10.29 -1.68
CA ALA A 146 -26.57 -9.67 -0.66
C ALA A 146 -25.70 -8.80 0.22
N LEU A 147 -26.10 -7.57 0.42
CA LEU A 147 -25.45 -6.64 1.35
C LEU A 147 -25.77 -7.03 2.79
N PRO A 148 -24.84 -6.77 3.73
CA PRO A 148 -25.14 -6.87 5.16
C PRO A 148 -26.18 -5.83 5.58
N GLU A 149 -26.82 -6.04 6.73
CA GLU A 149 -27.76 -5.07 7.32
C GLU A 149 -27.07 -3.71 7.54
N GLY A 150 -27.77 -2.62 7.19
CA GLY A 150 -27.26 -1.25 7.32
C GLY A 150 -26.32 -0.80 6.22
N PHE A 151 -26.08 -1.65 5.20
CA PHE A 151 -25.34 -1.23 4.01
C PHE A 151 -26.28 -0.77 2.90
N VAL A 152 -25.80 0.22 2.15
CA VAL A 152 -26.46 0.76 0.96
C VAL A 152 -25.51 0.71 -0.22
N ARG A 153 -26.06 0.59 -1.43
CA ARG A 153 -25.31 0.73 -2.67
C ARG A 153 -25.03 2.19 -2.96
N LEU A 154 -23.80 2.50 -3.34
CA LEU A 154 -23.39 3.83 -3.80
C LEU A 154 -23.23 3.89 -5.32
N ALA A 155 -22.84 2.79 -5.96
CA ALA A 155 -22.64 2.72 -7.41
C ALA A 155 -22.73 1.29 -7.94
N HIS A 156 -22.97 1.17 -9.25
CA HIS A 156 -23.01 -0.10 -9.97
C HIS A 156 -22.32 -0.01 -11.33
N THR A 157 -22.07 -1.18 -11.95
CA THR A 157 -21.72 -1.30 -13.37
C THR A 157 -22.76 -2.15 -14.08
N ALA A 158 -22.61 -2.33 -15.38
CA ALA A 158 -23.51 -3.20 -16.15
C ALA A 158 -23.54 -4.65 -15.64
N ASN A 159 -22.44 -5.15 -15.05
CA ASN A 159 -22.29 -6.53 -14.61
C ASN A 159 -22.17 -6.68 -13.08
N THR A 160 -21.75 -5.64 -12.37
CA THR A 160 -21.57 -5.62 -10.92
C THR A 160 -22.61 -4.69 -10.29
N PHE A 161 -23.63 -5.29 -9.67
CA PHE A 161 -24.74 -4.55 -9.09
C PHE A 161 -24.31 -3.68 -7.90
N ASP A 162 -23.46 -4.22 -7.04
CA ASP A 162 -22.92 -3.51 -5.88
C ASP A 162 -21.43 -3.24 -6.11
N ALA A 163 -21.12 -2.29 -7.02
CA ALA A 163 -19.73 -1.94 -7.34
C ALA A 163 -19.10 -1.00 -6.30
N ALA A 164 -19.91 -0.20 -5.60
CA ALA A 164 -19.52 0.56 -4.42
C ALA A 164 -20.64 0.53 -3.38
N ILE A 165 -20.27 0.37 -2.11
CA ILE A 165 -21.20 0.23 -0.98
C ILE A 165 -20.74 1.05 0.23
N ALA A 166 -21.67 1.37 1.12
CA ALA A 166 -21.35 1.98 2.40
C ALA A 166 -22.33 1.57 3.50
N SER A 167 -21.83 1.57 4.74
CA SER A 167 -22.59 1.71 5.96
C SER A 167 -22.15 3.01 6.63
N HIS A 168 -22.92 4.08 6.44
CA HIS A 168 -22.53 5.44 6.88
C HIS A 168 -22.39 5.53 8.39
N ASP A 169 -23.32 4.93 9.14
CA ASP A 169 -23.34 4.94 10.61
C ASP A 169 -22.10 4.23 11.19
N ARG A 170 -21.65 3.16 10.54
CA ARG A 170 -20.47 2.39 10.95
C ARG A 170 -19.18 2.92 10.33
N ARG A 171 -19.26 3.86 9.38
CA ARG A 171 -18.13 4.40 8.60
C ARG A 171 -17.37 3.32 7.83
N LEU A 172 -18.11 2.33 7.29
CA LEU A 172 -17.57 1.23 6.49
C LEU A 172 -17.91 1.47 5.02
N TYR A 173 -16.90 1.36 4.17
CA TYR A 173 -16.99 1.62 2.73
C TYR A 173 -16.36 0.48 1.96
N GLY A 174 -16.87 0.17 0.78
CA GLY A 174 -16.30 -0.86 -0.08
C GLY A 174 -16.41 -0.50 -1.55
N VAL A 175 -15.41 -0.87 -2.32
CA VAL A 175 -15.39 -0.76 -3.78
C VAL A 175 -14.92 -2.08 -4.40
N GLN A 176 -15.60 -2.56 -5.44
CA GLN A 176 -15.23 -3.79 -6.12
C GLN A 176 -14.10 -3.58 -7.13
N PHE A 177 -13.92 -2.36 -7.59
CA PHE A 177 -12.87 -1.94 -8.51
C PHE A 177 -11.60 -1.48 -7.77
N HIS A 178 -10.56 -1.21 -8.53
CA HIS A 178 -9.26 -0.73 -8.04
C HIS A 178 -9.11 0.78 -8.25
N PRO A 179 -9.41 1.63 -7.25
CA PRO A 179 -9.29 3.08 -7.39
C PRO A 179 -7.82 3.54 -7.46
N GLU A 180 -6.88 2.73 -6.99
CA GLU A 180 -5.45 3.02 -6.94
C GLU A 180 -4.75 2.98 -8.30
N VAL A 181 -5.29 2.22 -9.27
CA VAL A 181 -4.65 2.06 -10.57
C VAL A 181 -4.95 3.23 -11.53
N VAL A 182 -4.02 3.52 -12.43
CA VAL A 182 -4.13 4.66 -13.38
C VAL A 182 -5.32 4.56 -14.34
N HIS A 183 -5.85 3.37 -14.54
CA HIS A 183 -7.00 3.13 -15.41
C HIS A 183 -8.34 3.49 -14.76
N SER A 184 -8.37 3.75 -13.46
CA SER A 184 -9.53 4.26 -12.73
C SER A 184 -9.49 5.78 -12.72
N ASN A 185 -10.15 6.41 -13.72
CA ASN A 185 -10.01 7.84 -14.02
C ASN A 185 -10.37 8.75 -12.83
N GLN A 186 -11.33 8.35 -11.98
CA GLN A 186 -11.74 9.09 -10.80
C GLN A 186 -11.28 8.47 -9.47
N GLY A 187 -10.39 7.47 -9.55
CA GLY A 187 -9.91 6.73 -8.37
C GLY A 187 -9.25 7.65 -7.33
N MET A 188 -8.45 8.63 -7.77
CA MET A 188 -7.83 9.60 -6.86
C MET A 188 -8.83 10.55 -6.19
N VAL A 189 -9.98 10.81 -6.79
CA VAL A 189 -11.06 11.58 -6.13
C VAL A 189 -11.60 10.79 -4.95
N MET A 190 -11.88 9.49 -5.15
CA MET A 190 -12.37 8.59 -4.10
C MET A 190 -11.35 8.43 -2.97
N ILE A 191 -10.07 8.25 -3.30
CA ILE A 191 -8.99 8.15 -2.31
C ILE A 191 -8.92 9.43 -1.47
N ARG A 192 -9.00 10.61 -2.08
CA ARG A 192 -9.03 11.89 -1.36
C ARG A 192 -10.27 12.03 -0.49
N ASN A 193 -11.43 11.62 -0.98
CA ASN A 193 -12.66 11.63 -0.20
C ASN A 193 -12.53 10.76 1.05
N PHE A 194 -12.00 9.53 0.90
CA PHE A 194 -11.75 8.66 2.04
C PHE A 194 -10.76 9.28 3.03
N VAL A 195 -9.59 9.71 2.54
CA VAL A 195 -8.50 10.22 3.39
C VAL A 195 -8.86 11.52 4.09
N TYR A 196 -9.40 12.51 3.37
CA TYR A 196 -9.62 13.84 3.92
C TYR A 196 -11.00 14.00 4.55
N HIS A 197 -12.06 13.58 3.85
CA HIS A 197 -13.41 13.86 4.30
C HIS A 197 -13.93 12.78 5.26
N ILE A 198 -13.64 11.51 5.01
CA ILE A 198 -14.11 10.42 5.85
C ILE A 198 -13.18 10.21 7.05
N CYS A 199 -11.86 10.13 6.83
CA CYS A 199 -10.87 9.90 7.90
C CYS A 199 -10.44 11.19 8.61
N GLY A 200 -10.67 12.37 8.04
CA GLY A 200 -10.24 13.64 8.62
C GLY A 200 -8.72 13.78 8.72
N CYS A 201 -7.99 13.22 7.73
CA CYS A 201 -6.55 13.38 7.67
C CYS A 201 -6.16 14.76 7.18
N GLU A 202 -5.02 15.25 7.65
CA GLU A 202 -4.42 16.50 7.18
C GLU A 202 -3.21 16.22 6.29
N PRO A 203 -2.97 17.02 5.23
CA PRO A 203 -1.81 16.86 4.34
C PRO A 203 -0.53 17.37 5.01
N ASN A 204 0.05 16.59 5.91
CA ASN A 204 1.21 16.96 6.72
C ASN A 204 2.44 16.06 6.51
N TRP A 205 2.39 15.14 5.55
CA TRP A 205 3.49 14.25 5.21
C TRP A 205 4.08 14.61 3.85
N THR A 206 5.39 14.67 3.76
CA THR A 206 6.12 14.85 2.50
C THR A 206 7.29 13.88 2.43
N THR A 207 7.67 13.45 1.24
CA THR A 207 8.86 12.60 1.03
C THR A 207 10.12 13.24 1.61
N LYS A 208 10.25 14.56 1.51
CA LYS A 208 11.38 15.30 2.09
C LYS A 208 11.41 15.16 3.62
N ALA A 209 10.29 15.41 4.30
CA ALA A 209 10.21 15.25 5.75
C ALA A 209 10.50 13.82 6.19
N PHE A 210 10.07 12.82 5.41
CA PHE A 210 10.41 11.41 5.64
C PHE A 210 11.92 11.16 5.50
N VAL A 211 12.55 11.68 4.44
CA VAL A 211 14.01 11.56 4.26
C VAL A 211 14.76 12.21 5.42
N ASP A 212 14.41 13.45 5.79
CA ASP A 212 15.06 14.18 6.89
C ASP A 212 14.97 13.39 8.22
N GLU A 213 13.82 12.79 8.50
CA GLU A 213 13.62 11.96 9.69
C GLU A 213 14.40 10.64 9.61
N ALA A 214 14.40 9.96 8.45
CA ALA A 214 15.18 8.73 8.23
C ALA A 214 16.69 8.99 8.42
N LEU A 215 17.21 10.08 7.90
CA LEU A 215 18.60 10.49 8.09
C LEU A 215 18.94 10.69 9.58
N LYS A 216 18.04 11.31 10.33
CA LYS A 216 18.21 11.49 11.78
C LYS A 216 18.21 10.15 12.51
N GLN A 217 17.25 9.28 12.23
CA GLN A 217 17.17 7.95 12.86
C GLN A 217 18.42 7.12 12.58
N VAL A 218 18.92 7.15 11.34
CA VAL A 218 20.17 6.46 10.97
C VAL A 218 21.33 7.00 11.80
N ARG A 219 21.48 8.33 11.93
CA ARG A 219 22.55 8.92 12.76
C ARG A 219 22.47 8.50 14.21
N ASP A 220 21.26 8.54 14.78
CA ASP A 220 21.01 8.18 16.19
C ASP A 220 21.31 6.69 16.44
N GLN A 221 20.99 5.83 15.48
CA GLN A 221 21.21 4.38 15.59
C GLN A 221 22.66 3.97 15.38
N VAL A 222 23.33 4.60 14.42
CA VAL A 222 24.72 4.29 14.08
C VAL A 222 25.69 4.86 15.12
N GLY A 223 25.44 6.08 15.60
CA GLY A 223 26.35 6.79 16.50
C GLY A 223 27.76 6.84 15.90
N ASP A 224 28.76 6.43 16.67
CA ASP A 224 30.18 6.42 16.25
C ASP A 224 30.62 5.13 15.53
N LYS A 225 29.68 4.22 15.22
CA LYS A 225 30.00 2.92 14.60
C LYS A 225 30.16 3.07 13.09
N ARG A 226 30.84 2.08 12.49
CA ARG A 226 30.92 1.95 11.03
C ARG A 226 29.82 1.07 10.51
N VAL A 227 29.37 1.35 9.27
CA VAL A 227 28.36 0.58 8.56
C VAL A 227 28.95 -0.02 7.30
N LEU A 228 28.72 -1.31 7.10
CA LEU A 228 29.01 -2.02 5.87
C LEU A 228 27.70 -2.28 5.12
N LEU A 229 27.61 -1.83 3.87
CA LEU A 229 26.48 -2.07 2.98
C LEU A 229 26.89 -2.97 1.82
N ALA A 230 26.22 -4.10 1.64
CA ALA A 230 26.33 -4.88 0.41
C ALA A 230 25.61 -4.16 -0.73
N LEU A 231 26.36 -3.71 -1.73
CA LEU A 231 25.87 -2.95 -2.88
C LEU A 231 25.69 -3.89 -4.07
N SER A 232 24.46 -4.08 -4.55
CA SER A 232 24.17 -4.93 -5.71
C SER A 232 24.07 -4.15 -7.03
N GLY A 233 24.02 -2.81 -6.97
CA GLY A 233 23.74 -1.95 -8.13
C GLY A 233 22.27 -1.84 -8.48
N GLY A 234 21.36 -2.58 -7.80
CA GLY A 234 19.91 -2.45 -7.94
C GLY A 234 19.39 -1.20 -7.24
N VAL A 235 18.14 -0.82 -7.54
CA VAL A 235 17.50 0.42 -7.05
C VAL A 235 17.52 0.51 -5.52
N ASP A 236 17.18 -0.57 -4.82
CA ASP A 236 17.05 -0.56 -3.36
C ASP A 236 18.40 -0.34 -2.66
N SER A 237 19.42 -1.12 -3.04
CA SER A 237 20.77 -0.99 -2.46
C SER A 237 21.40 0.36 -2.80
N SER A 238 21.15 0.88 -4.00
CA SER A 238 21.64 2.20 -4.42
C SER A 238 20.97 3.32 -3.64
N THR A 239 19.65 3.27 -3.49
CA THR A 239 18.89 4.25 -2.69
C THR A 239 19.37 4.25 -1.24
N LEU A 240 19.57 3.05 -0.66
CA LEU A 240 20.07 2.92 0.70
C LEU A 240 21.51 3.47 0.83
N ALA A 241 22.39 3.24 -0.17
CA ALA A 241 23.74 3.79 -0.19
C ALA A 241 23.73 5.33 -0.14
N PHE A 242 22.86 5.99 -0.93
CA PHE A 242 22.72 7.44 -0.91
C PHE A 242 22.19 7.97 0.41
N LEU A 243 21.18 7.33 0.99
CA LEU A 243 20.64 7.72 2.29
C LEU A 243 21.69 7.58 3.40
N LEU A 244 22.39 6.46 3.44
CA LEU A 244 23.45 6.23 4.42
C LEU A 244 24.61 7.21 4.23
N GLN A 245 25.04 7.48 3.00
CA GLN A 245 26.08 8.47 2.74
C GLN A 245 25.70 9.87 3.25
N GLN A 246 24.45 10.30 3.03
CA GLN A 246 23.96 11.57 3.57
C GLN A 246 23.85 11.58 5.10
N ALA A 247 23.53 10.43 5.70
CA ALA A 247 23.39 10.34 7.15
C ALA A 247 24.71 10.31 7.88
N ILE A 248 25.65 9.47 7.45
CA ILE A 248 26.84 9.04 8.23
C ILE A 248 28.18 9.24 7.49
N GLY A 249 28.16 9.69 6.22
CA GLY A 249 29.36 10.03 5.46
C GLY A 249 30.44 8.94 5.48
N ASP A 250 31.65 9.27 5.97
CA ASP A 250 32.82 8.38 5.98
C ASP A 250 32.69 7.13 6.88
N GLN A 251 31.65 7.05 7.70
CA GLN A 251 31.35 5.84 8.47
C GLN A 251 30.77 4.72 7.59
N LEU A 252 30.32 5.03 6.36
CA LEU A 252 29.82 4.07 5.41
C LEU A 252 30.94 3.46 4.57
N THR A 253 30.93 2.14 4.43
CA THR A 253 31.71 1.39 3.43
C THR A 253 30.73 0.53 2.64
N CYS A 254 30.63 0.74 1.33
CA CYS A 254 29.89 -0.13 0.44
C CYS A 254 30.80 -1.24 -0.09
N MET A 255 30.29 -2.47 -0.18
CA MET A 255 31.00 -3.61 -0.74
C MET A 255 30.26 -4.12 -1.97
N PHE A 256 30.90 -4.07 -3.12
CA PHE A 256 30.39 -4.62 -4.36
C PHE A 256 31.16 -5.89 -4.72
N ILE A 257 30.45 -7.02 -4.78
CA ILE A 257 31.03 -8.35 -5.06
C ILE A 257 30.66 -8.73 -6.49
N ASP A 258 31.66 -8.77 -7.37
CA ASP A 258 31.50 -9.21 -8.75
C ASP A 258 31.67 -10.72 -8.85
N GLN A 259 30.56 -11.39 -9.07
CA GLN A 259 30.47 -12.86 -9.18
C GLN A 259 30.61 -13.35 -10.64
N GLY A 260 30.80 -12.44 -11.61
CA GLY A 260 30.90 -12.77 -13.04
C GLY A 260 29.54 -12.86 -13.77
N PHE A 261 28.42 -12.63 -13.08
CA PHE A 261 27.08 -12.67 -13.70
C PHE A 261 26.52 -11.29 -14.06
N MET A 262 27.34 -10.24 -13.90
CA MET A 262 26.97 -8.88 -14.25
C MET A 262 26.96 -8.67 -15.77
N ARG A 263 26.22 -7.68 -16.24
CA ARG A 263 26.27 -7.28 -17.64
C ARG A 263 27.64 -6.71 -17.99
N LYS A 264 28.00 -6.81 -19.28
CA LYS A 264 29.29 -6.29 -19.78
C LYS A 264 29.39 -4.77 -19.48
N GLY A 265 30.45 -4.36 -18.79
CA GLY A 265 30.72 -2.97 -18.42
C GLY A 265 29.91 -2.45 -17.22
N GLU A 266 29.05 -3.25 -16.62
CA GLU A 266 28.24 -2.85 -15.46
C GLU A 266 29.07 -2.67 -14.17
N PRO A 267 30.03 -3.54 -13.84
CA PRO A 267 30.91 -3.32 -12.68
C PRO A 267 31.70 -2.01 -12.77
N GLU A 268 32.28 -1.73 -13.93
CA GLU A 268 33.06 -0.52 -14.16
C GLU A 268 32.16 0.73 -14.04
N PHE A 269 30.99 0.70 -14.66
CA PHE A 269 29.99 1.78 -14.53
C PHE A 269 29.57 2.03 -13.08
N LEU A 270 29.31 0.98 -12.30
CA LEU A 270 28.90 1.13 -10.91
C LEU A 270 30.02 1.74 -10.06
N MET A 271 31.26 1.34 -10.27
CA MET A 271 32.40 1.92 -9.55
C MET A 271 32.57 3.41 -9.86
N GLU A 272 32.57 3.79 -11.15
CA GLU A 272 32.62 5.20 -11.57
C GLU A 272 31.44 6.00 -10.99
N PHE A 273 30.23 5.45 -11.06
CA PHE A 273 29.03 6.13 -10.62
C PHE A 273 29.02 6.42 -9.12
N PHE A 274 29.35 5.43 -8.27
CA PHE A 274 29.28 5.60 -6.83
C PHE A 274 30.52 6.29 -6.25
N ASP A 275 31.70 5.95 -6.68
CA ASP A 275 32.97 6.48 -6.14
C ASP A 275 33.28 7.87 -6.72
N GLU A 276 33.40 8.00 -8.04
CA GLU A 276 33.84 9.23 -8.66
C GLU A 276 32.75 10.31 -8.64
N LYS A 277 31.48 9.95 -8.87
CA LYS A 277 30.38 10.91 -9.00
C LYS A 277 29.72 11.29 -7.68
N PHE A 278 29.64 10.36 -6.74
CA PHE A 278 28.96 10.57 -5.47
C PHE A 278 29.85 10.44 -4.23
N HIS A 279 31.13 10.14 -4.42
CA HIS A 279 32.14 10.04 -3.35
C HIS A 279 31.72 9.05 -2.26
N ILE A 280 31.08 7.96 -2.65
CA ILE A 280 30.73 6.85 -1.75
C ILE A 280 31.88 5.86 -1.75
N ASN A 281 32.42 5.55 -0.57
CA ASN A 281 33.50 4.56 -0.42
C ASN A 281 33.02 3.17 -0.82
N VAL A 282 33.39 2.71 -2.03
CA VAL A 282 33.01 1.40 -2.56
C VAL A 282 34.23 0.50 -2.66
N GLN A 283 34.20 -0.64 -2.00
CA GLN A 283 35.19 -1.71 -2.12
C GLN A 283 34.74 -2.74 -3.18
N TYR A 284 35.45 -2.81 -4.28
CA TYR A 284 35.24 -3.81 -5.33
C TYR A 284 35.96 -5.12 -4.96
N ILE A 285 35.18 -6.22 -4.96
CA ILE A 285 35.70 -7.58 -4.73
C ILE A 285 35.48 -8.43 -5.96
N ASN A 286 36.57 -8.77 -6.66
CA ASN A 286 36.48 -9.70 -7.78
C ASN A 286 36.40 -11.14 -7.24
N ALA A 287 35.23 -11.72 -7.36
CA ALA A 287 34.91 -13.08 -6.93
C ALA A 287 34.61 -14.04 -8.10
N ARG A 288 34.84 -13.61 -9.37
CA ARG A 288 34.48 -14.36 -10.60
C ARG A 288 35.02 -15.79 -10.65
N GLN A 289 36.15 -16.05 -9.97
CA GLN A 289 36.74 -17.41 -9.92
C GLN A 289 36.18 -18.29 -8.82
N ARG A 290 35.37 -17.72 -7.90
CA ARG A 290 34.81 -18.46 -6.77
C ARG A 290 33.39 -18.99 -7.06
N PHE A 291 32.78 -18.44 -8.08
CA PHE A 291 31.42 -18.77 -8.55
C PHE A 291 31.47 -19.27 -10.00
#